data_cf70c91f13f10082de80ea0000828b26
#
_entry.id   cf70c91f13f10082de80ea0000828b26
#
_cell.length_a   1.000
_cell.length_b   1.000
_cell.length_c   1.000
_cell.angle_alpha   90.00
_cell.angle_beta   90.00
_cell.angle_gamma   90.00
#
_symmetry.space_group_name_H-M   'P 1'
#
loop_
_entity.id
_entity.type
_entity.pdbx_description
1 polymer ?
#
loop_
_entity_poly.entity_id
_entity_poly.type
_entity_poly.pdbx_seq_one_letter_code
_entity_poly.pdbx_strand_id
1 'polypeptide(L)'
;MTYAARPADAAIPPDHLADLLWNTDPKLNAFIFRTRETLLDILRAEWPETRGMLCHRHAFTVMDGASVLGLMVGHTAAEYGANFKAAQALQAKHLSRDDAGYLAEALIWMDRLFPAARPDSYYILELSTAASAQGGGIASHLLDTAAARAAACGCTHLSLDVAADNAAVGFYRHKGFTVEIETRVPHLHETCGIGPHLHMSCPLAASR
;
A
#
# COMPACT_ATOMS: atom_id res chain seq x y z
N MET A 1 9.53 -20.83 -13.13
CA MET A 1 8.30 -20.99 -12.30
C MET A 1 7.33 -19.90 -12.71
N THR A 2 6.05 -20.25 -12.90
CA THR A 2 5.03 -19.25 -13.23
C THR A 2 4.36 -18.83 -11.93
N TYR A 3 4.61 -17.62 -11.49
CA TYR A 3 3.95 -17.04 -10.31
C TYR A 3 2.52 -16.61 -10.67
N ALA A 4 1.59 -16.76 -9.73
CA ALA A 4 0.22 -16.28 -9.87
C ALA A 4 -0.15 -15.48 -8.62
N ALA A 5 -0.64 -14.27 -8.83
CA ALA A 5 -1.24 -13.49 -7.76
C ALA A 5 -2.66 -14.02 -7.48
N ARG A 6 -3.01 -14.16 -6.21
CA ARG A 6 -4.31 -14.66 -5.74
C ARG A 6 -4.84 -13.73 -4.65
N PRO A 7 -6.18 -13.66 -4.45
CA PRO A 7 -6.73 -13.01 -3.28
C PRO A 7 -6.07 -13.54 -2.01
N ALA A 8 -5.71 -12.65 -1.11
CA ALA A 8 -5.04 -13.03 0.11
C ALA A 8 -5.98 -13.80 1.06
N ASP A 9 -5.40 -14.71 1.83
CA ASP A 9 -6.11 -15.50 2.84
C ASP A 9 -5.94 -14.85 4.22
N ALA A 10 -7.00 -14.76 4.99
CA ALA A 10 -6.97 -14.30 6.38
C ALA A 10 -6.07 -15.16 7.28
N ALA A 11 -5.83 -16.42 6.90
CA ALA A 11 -4.96 -17.36 7.62
C ALA A 11 -3.46 -17.07 7.44
N ILE A 12 -3.05 -16.17 6.52
CA ILE A 12 -1.65 -15.76 6.39
C ILE A 12 -1.24 -15.04 7.67
N PRO A 13 -0.21 -15.51 8.40
CA PRO A 13 0.23 -14.86 9.62
C PRO A 13 0.72 -13.42 9.33
N PRO A 14 0.24 -12.40 10.08
CA PRO A 14 0.66 -11.00 9.91
C PRO A 14 2.18 -10.79 9.96
N ASP A 15 2.89 -11.60 10.74
CA ASP A 15 4.36 -11.57 10.85
C ASP A 15 5.06 -11.81 9.50
N HIS A 16 4.46 -12.58 8.58
CA HIS A 16 4.99 -12.83 7.22
C HIS A 16 4.81 -11.61 6.30
N LEU A 17 3.96 -10.65 6.67
CA LEU A 17 3.64 -9.46 5.88
C LEU A 17 4.39 -8.21 6.36
N ALA A 18 4.70 -8.15 7.66
CA ALA A 18 5.24 -6.96 8.29
C ALA A 18 6.54 -6.48 7.63
N ASP A 19 7.46 -7.39 7.28
CA ASP A 19 8.72 -7.03 6.63
C ASP A 19 8.51 -6.56 5.18
N LEU A 20 7.55 -7.15 4.47
CA LEU A 20 7.20 -6.73 3.12
C LEU A 20 6.69 -5.29 3.12
N LEU A 21 5.78 -4.97 4.05
CA LEU A 21 5.22 -3.63 4.18
C LEU A 21 6.26 -2.62 4.70
N TRP A 22 7.00 -2.99 5.75
CA TRP A 22 8.01 -2.09 6.32
C TRP A 22 9.05 -1.64 5.31
N ASN A 23 9.44 -2.54 4.39
CA ASN A 23 10.51 -2.30 3.43
C ASN A 23 10.03 -1.58 2.14
N THR A 24 8.76 -1.25 1.99
CA THR A 24 8.27 -0.44 0.84
C THR A 24 8.85 0.97 0.89
N ASP A 25 8.83 1.61 2.06
CA ASP A 25 9.48 2.88 2.37
C ASP A 25 9.84 2.92 3.86
N PRO A 26 11.03 2.46 4.26
CA PRO A 26 11.39 2.35 5.67
C PRO A 26 11.39 3.69 6.43
N LYS A 27 11.69 4.82 5.76
CA LYS A 27 11.68 6.14 6.40
C LYS A 27 10.25 6.59 6.67
N LEU A 28 9.39 6.46 5.68
CA LEU A 28 7.99 6.80 5.80
C LEU A 28 7.30 5.92 6.83
N ASN A 29 7.53 4.61 6.79
CA ASN A 29 6.96 3.65 7.72
C ASN A 29 7.44 3.86 9.15
N ALA A 30 8.72 4.22 9.36
CA ALA A 30 9.22 4.62 10.67
C ALA A 30 8.55 5.91 11.18
N PHE A 31 8.22 6.84 10.30
CA PHE A 31 7.47 8.04 10.66
C PHE A 31 5.99 7.72 10.97
N ILE A 32 5.33 6.89 10.17
CA ILE A 32 3.89 6.59 10.39
C ILE A 32 3.69 5.71 11.61
N PHE A 33 4.46 4.63 11.73
CA PHE A 33 4.23 3.56 12.70
C PHE A 33 5.18 3.60 13.92
N ARG A 34 6.17 4.49 13.94
CA ARG A 34 7.27 4.54 14.92
C ARG A 34 8.16 3.30 14.88
N THR A 35 7.58 2.13 15.00
CA THR A 35 8.30 0.84 15.05
C THR A 35 7.63 -0.20 14.15
N ARG A 36 8.41 -1.19 13.73
CA ARG A 36 7.89 -2.35 13.02
C ARG A 36 6.87 -3.14 13.86
N GLU A 37 7.02 -3.15 15.18
CA GLU A 37 6.10 -3.84 16.08
C GLU A 37 4.73 -3.17 16.09
N THR A 38 4.67 -1.84 16.09
CA THR A 38 3.39 -1.11 15.97
C THR A 38 2.68 -1.42 14.64
N LEU A 39 3.42 -1.50 13.52
CA LEU A 39 2.86 -1.95 12.24
C LEU A 39 2.33 -3.39 12.34
N LEU A 40 3.05 -4.27 13.02
CA LEU A 40 2.63 -5.66 13.21
C LEU A 40 1.35 -5.76 14.06
N ASP A 41 1.21 -4.93 15.09
CA ASP A 41 0.00 -4.88 15.91
C ASP A 41 -1.21 -4.37 15.09
N ILE A 42 -0.99 -3.39 14.20
CA ILE A 42 -2.01 -2.94 13.24
C ILE A 42 -2.40 -4.09 12.29
N LEU A 43 -1.43 -4.81 11.75
CA LEU A 43 -1.69 -5.95 10.88
C LEU A 43 -2.45 -7.06 11.61
N ARG A 44 -2.11 -7.37 12.85
CA ARG A 44 -2.84 -8.34 13.69
C ARG A 44 -4.28 -7.93 13.93
N ALA A 45 -4.53 -6.63 14.07
CA ALA A 45 -5.88 -6.09 14.26
C ALA A 45 -6.70 -6.04 12.96
N GLU A 46 -6.10 -5.66 11.83
CA GLU A 46 -6.81 -5.38 10.59
C GLU A 46 -6.86 -6.59 9.63
N TRP A 47 -5.79 -7.40 9.57
CA TRP A 47 -5.66 -8.45 8.56
C TRP A 47 -6.82 -9.46 8.54
N PRO A 48 -7.30 -10.00 9.69
CA PRO A 48 -8.39 -10.97 9.71
C PRO A 48 -9.76 -10.35 9.43
N GLU A 49 -9.87 -9.02 9.47
CA GLU A 49 -11.13 -8.32 9.35
C GLU A 49 -11.64 -8.25 7.90
N THR A 50 -12.89 -7.83 7.73
CA THR A 50 -13.50 -7.63 6.42
C THR A 50 -13.40 -6.19 5.92
N ARG A 51 -13.01 -5.26 6.79
CA ARG A 51 -12.80 -3.84 6.53
C ARG A 51 -11.59 -3.34 7.29
N GLY A 52 -10.82 -2.48 6.67
CA GLY A 52 -9.58 -1.90 7.16
C GLY A 52 -8.69 -1.54 5.99
N MET A 53 -7.67 -0.74 6.23
CA MET A 53 -6.73 -0.35 5.19
C MET A 53 -5.81 -1.51 4.78
N LEU A 54 -5.45 -2.37 5.75
CA LEU A 54 -4.54 -3.51 5.56
C LEU A 54 -5.25 -4.87 5.71
N CYS A 55 -6.58 -4.94 5.54
CA CYS A 55 -7.28 -6.22 5.66
C CYS A 55 -7.09 -7.10 4.42
N HIS A 56 -7.09 -8.43 4.62
CA HIS A 56 -6.89 -9.43 3.56
C HIS A 56 -7.84 -9.28 2.37
N ARG A 57 -9.05 -8.75 2.59
CA ARG A 57 -10.08 -8.57 1.55
C ARG A 57 -9.68 -7.63 0.42
N HIS A 58 -8.76 -6.71 0.71
CA HIS A 58 -8.24 -5.74 -0.25
C HIS A 58 -6.83 -6.09 -0.74
N ALA A 59 -6.35 -7.28 -0.36
CA ALA A 59 -5.00 -7.73 -0.66
C ALA A 59 -4.96 -8.88 -1.67
N PHE A 60 -3.85 -8.92 -2.41
CA PHE A 60 -3.46 -10.05 -3.27
C PHE A 60 -2.04 -10.45 -2.92
N THR A 61 -1.77 -11.75 -2.93
CA THR A 61 -0.46 -12.29 -2.60
C THR A 61 0.05 -13.21 -3.70
N VAL A 62 1.37 -13.28 -3.82
CA VAL A 62 2.08 -14.34 -4.53
C VAL A 62 2.79 -15.19 -3.50
N MET A 63 2.52 -16.49 -3.51
CA MET A 63 3.02 -17.45 -2.52
C MET A 63 3.96 -18.47 -3.16
N ASP A 64 4.95 -18.92 -2.38
CA ASP A 64 5.72 -20.15 -2.62
C ASP A 64 5.67 -20.99 -1.35
N GLY A 65 4.86 -22.03 -1.39
CA GLY A 65 4.51 -22.79 -0.17
C GLY A 65 3.87 -21.87 0.88
N ALA A 66 4.48 -21.80 2.06
CA ALA A 66 4.04 -20.90 3.14
C ALA A 66 4.65 -19.48 3.08
N SER A 67 5.59 -19.23 2.16
CA SER A 67 6.29 -17.95 2.05
C SER A 67 5.51 -16.97 1.19
N VAL A 68 5.33 -15.74 1.68
CA VAL A 68 4.77 -14.63 0.90
C VAL A 68 5.90 -13.98 0.09
N LEU A 69 5.88 -14.16 -1.22
CA LEU A 69 6.88 -13.59 -2.14
C LEU A 69 6.49 -12.20 -2.64
N GLY A 70 5.21 -11.87 -2.61
CA GLY A 70 4.71 -10.56 -3.00
C GLY A 70 3.35 -10.26 -2.40
N LEU A 71 3.12 -8.99 -2.14
CA LEU A 71 1.88 -8.46 -1.56
C LEU A 71 1.48 -7.20 -2.31
N MET A 72 0.20 -7.06 -2.61
CA MET A 72 -0.42 -5.82 -3.05
C MET A 72 -1.68 -5.59 -2.23
N VAL A 73 -1.88 -4.36 -1.76
CA VAL A 73 -3.11 -3.89 -1.12
C VAL A 73 -3.63 -2.71 -1.91
N GLY A 74 -4.94 -2.68 -2.20
CA GLY A 74 -5.50 -1.56 -2.94
C GLY A 74 -6.98 -1.38 -2.72
N HIS A 75 -7.46 -0.16 -2.98
CA HIS A 75 -8.83 0.28 -2.73
C HIS A 75 -9.38 1.08 -3.90
N THR A 76 -10.66 0.95 -4.17
CA THR A 76 -11.35 1.97 -4.97
C THR A 76 -11.52 3.26 -4.14
N ALA A 77 -11.63 4.41 -4.80
CA ALA A 77 -11.91 5.67 -4.11
C ALA A 77 -13.20 5.61 -3.26
N ALA A 78 -14.19 4.84 -3.70
CA ALA A 78 -15.44 4.64 -2.97
C ALA A 78 -15.26 3.82 -1.67
N GLU A 79 -14.34 2.84 -1.67
CA GLU A 79 -14.06 1.99 -0.50
C GLU A 79 -13.12 2.66 0.49
N TYR A 80 -12.22 3.52 0.03
CA TYR A 80 -11.12 4.07 0.81
C TYR A 80 -11.60 4.73 2.12
N GLY A 81 -12.56 5.65 2.05
CA GLY A 81 -13.03 6.37 3.23
C GLY A 81 -13.70 5.48 4.28
N ALA A 82 -14.44 4.46 3.85
CA ALA A 82 -15.07 3.50 4.75
C ALA A 82 -14.04 2.57 5.42
N ASN A 83 -13.03 2.12 4.66
CA ASN A 83 -11.96 1.27 5.15
C ASN A 83 -11.03 2.05 6.09
N PHE A 84 -10.73 3.32 5.79
CA PHE A 84 -9.97 4.19 6.66
C PHE A 84 -10.63 4.38 8.03
N LYS A 85 -11.95 4.64 8.07
CA LYS A 85 -12.71 4.73 9.33
C LYS A 85 -12.70 3.42 10.11
N ALA A 86 -12.82 2.29 9.43
CA ALA A 86 -12.75 0.98 10.06
C ALA A 86 -11.36 0.72 10.67
N ALA A 87 -10.30 1.05 9.93
CA ALA A 87 -8.92 0.95 10.41
C ALA A 87 -8.70 1.80 11.67
N GLN A 88 -9.13 3.06 11.67
CA GLN A 88 -9.02 3.93 12.84
C GLN A 88 -9.75 3.35 14.08
N ALA A 89 -10.93 2.76 13.90
CA ALA A 89 -11.66 2.13 15.00
C ALA A 89 -10.92 0.91 15.56
N LEU A 90 -10.33 0.08 14.70
CA LEU A 90 -9.52 -1.07 15.11
C LEU A 90 -8.23 -0.63 15.81
N GLN A 91 -7.53 0.35 15.28
CA GLN A 91 -6.32 0.93 15.86
C GLN A 91 -6.59 1.52 17.25
N ALA A 92 -7.68 2.30 17.40
CA ALA A 92 -8.07 2.84 18.69
C ALA A 92 -8.41 1.76 19.73
N LYS A 93 -8.85 0.57 19.31
CA LYS A 93 -9.19 -0.56 20.18
C LYS A 93 -7.98 -1.42 20.57
N HIS A 94 -7.01 -1.57 19.65
CA HIS A 94 -5.95 -2.58 19.78
C HIS A 94 -4.57 -2.00 20.07
N LEU A 95 -4.30 -0.73 19.70
CA LEU A 95 -3.05 -0.07 20.03
C LEU A 95 -3.05 0.51 21.45
N SER A 96 -1.87 0.75 21.99
CA SER A 96 -1.70 1.56 23.17
C SER A 96 -2.25 2.99 22.92
N ARG A 97 -2.64 3.70 23.96
CA ARG A 97 -3.11 5.09 23.83
C ARG A 97 -2.03 6.01 23.25
N ASP A 98 -0.76 5.75 23.57
CA ASP A 98 0.38 6.51 23.07
C ASP A 98 0.59 6.27 21.56
N ASP A 99 0.60 5.00 21.13
CA ASP A 99 0.78 4.65 19.72
C ASP A 99 -0.40 5.10 18.87
N ALA A 100 -1.64 4.96 19.37
CA ALA A 100 -2.82 5.45 18.67
C ALA A 100 -2.81 6.98 18.52
N GLY A 101 -2.39 7.71 19.55
CA GLY A 101 -2.22 9.16 19.52
C GLY A 101 -1.16 9.59 18.52
N TYR A 102 0.00 8.95 18.56
CA TYR A 102 1.08 9.20 17.61
C TYR A 102 0.67 8.94 16.17
N LEU A 103 0.05 7.79 15.90
CA LEU A 103 -0.43 7.44 14.56
C LEU A 103 -1.45 8.46 14.03
N ALA A 104 -2.36 8.94 14.89
CA ALA A 104 -3.32 9.97 14.51
C ALA A 104 -2.63 11.28 14.09
N GLU A 105 -1.57 11.69 14.79
CA GLU A 105 -0.77 12.86 14.41
C GLU A 105 0.01 12.63 13.11
N ALA A 106 0.61 11.45 12.94
CA ALA A 106 1.32 11.10 11.72
C ALA A 106 0.39 11.13 10.49
N LEU A 107 -0.84 10.64 10.62
CA LEU A 107 -1.84 10.63 9.53
C LEU A 107 -2.24 12.04 9.08
N ILE A 108 -2.19 13.06 9.97
CA ILE A 108 -2.40 14.47 9.56
C ILE A 108 -1.31 14.92 8.58
N TRP A 109 -0.08 14.46 8.77
CA TRP A 109 1.01 14.75 7.84
C TRP A 109 0.91 13.97 6.55
N MET A 110 0.40 12.73 6.61
CA MET A 110 0.14 11.92 5.42
C MET A 110 -0.92 12.55 4.52
N ASP A 111 -1.96 13.14 5.10
CA ASP A 111 -3.00 13.90 4.36
C ASP A 111 -2.43 15.13 3.61
N ARG A 112 -1.29 15.65 4.06
CA ARG A 112 -0.55 16.72 3.36
C ARG A 112 0.44 16.21 2.33
N LEU A 113 0.96 14.99 2.51
CA LEU A 113 1.96 14.39 1.63
C LEU A 113 1.30 13.69 0.44
N PHE A 114 0.18 13.03 0.67
CA PHE A 114 -0.51 12.26 -0.36
C PHE A 114 -1.76 12.98 -0.85
N PRO A 115 -1.82 13.37 -2.13
CA PRO A 115 -3.03 13.95 -2.69
C PRO A 115 -4.16 12.93 -2.73
N ALA A 116 -5.40 13.41 -2.71
CA ALA A 116 -6.55 12.54 -2.87
C ALA A 116 -6.49 11.81 -4.22
N ALA A 117 -6.66 10.50 -4.19
CA ALA A 117 -6.73 9.71 -5.41
C ALA A 117 -7.94 10.12 -6.27
N ARG A 118 -7.82 9.98 -7.59
CA ARG A 118 -8.92 10.25 -8.53
C ARG A 118 -10.15 9.39 -8.19
N PRO A 119 -11.37 9.96 -8.30
CA PRO A 119 -12.59 9.20 -7.98
C PRO A 119 -12.79 7.94 -8.82
N ASP A 120 -12.22 7.90 -10.02
CA ASP A 120 -12.30 6.80 -10.99
C ASP A 120 -11.07 5.90 -10.97
N SER A 121 -10.23 5.97 -9.92
CA SER A 121 -9.03 5.14 -9.79
C SER A 121 -9.18 4.01 -8.77
N TYR A 122 -8.42 2.95 -9.03
CA TYR A 122 -8.06 1.95 -8.03
C TYR A 122 -6.69 2.34 -7.47
N TYR A 123 -6.68 2.75 -6.22
CA TYR A 123 -5.47 3.20 -5.54
C TYR A 123 -4.71 2.02 -4.95
N ILE A 124 -3.48 1.83 -5.38
CA ILE A 124 -2.55 0.83 -4.84
C ILE A 124 -1.88 1.45 -3.62
N LEU A 125 -2.32 1.03 -2.44
CA LEU A 125 -1.79 1.48 -1.16
C LEU A 125 -0.40 0.89 -0.91
N GLU A 126 -0.24 -0.41 -1.20
CA GLU A 126 1.00 -1.15 -0.98
C GLU A 126 1.30 -2.06 -2.17
N LEU A 127 2.54 -2.10 -2.61
CA LEU A 127 3.06 -3.07 -3.57
C LEU A 127 4.47 -3.47 -3.17
N SER A 128 4.64 -4.70 -2.73
CA SER A 128 5.91 -5.21 -2.24
C SER A 128 6.28 -6.57 -2.83
N THR A 129 7.58 -6.79 -2.97
CA THR A 129 8.15 -8.09 -3.37
C THR A 129 9.29 -8.44 -2.43
N ALA A 130 9.30 -9.66 -1.92
CA ALA A 130 10.36 -10.16 -1.08
C ALA A 130 11.73 -10.01 -1.78
N ALA A 131 12.76 -9.62 -1.03
CA ALA A 131 14.10 -9.37 -1.59
C ALA A 131 14.65 -10.59 -2.36
N SER A 132 14.37 -11.80 -1.87
CA SER A 132 14.77 -13.06 -2.50
C SER A 132 14.06 -13.36 -3.84
N ALA A 133 12.97 -12.64 -4.15
CA ALA A 133 12.13 -12.87 -5.32
C ALA A 133 12.09 -11.67 -6.28
N GLN A 134 12.88 -10.63 -6.01
CA GLN A 134 13.04 -9.48 -6.89
C GLN A 134 13.59 -9.89 -8.26
N GLY A 135 13.17 -9.20 -9.31
CA GLY A 135 13.52 -9.54 -10.69
C GLY A 135 12.74 -10.72 -11.28
N GLY A 136 11.96 -11.46 -10.47
CA GLY A 136 11.16 -12.60 -10.90
C GLY A 136 9.80 -12.25 -11.53
N GLY A 137 9.51 -10.98 -11.80
CA GLY A 137 8.26 -10.53 -12.43
C GLY A 137 7.05 -10.46 -11.50
N ILE A 138 7.20 -10.71 -10.19
CA ILE A 138 6.11 -10.76 -9.20
C ILE A 138 5.35 -9.42 -9.15
N ALA A 139 6.06 -8.29 -9.07
CA ALA A 139 5.42 -6.98 -9.07
C ALA A 139 4.59 -6.73 -10.33
N SER A 140 5.02 -7.25 -11.50
CA SER A 140 4.23 -7.17 -12.73
C SER A 140 2.92 -7.96 -12.62
N HIS A 141 2.96 -9.18 -12.12
CA HIS A 141 1.76 -10.01 -11.92
C HIS A 141 0.78 -9.37 -10.93
N LEU A 142 1.30 -8.74 -9.87
CA LEU A 142 0.47 -8.00 -8.91
C LEU A 142 -0.18 -6.77 -9.54
N LEU A 143 0.55 -6.01 -10.38
CA LEU A 143 -0.03 -4.87 -11.12
C LEU A 143 -1.07 -5.31 -12.15
N ASP A 144 -0.82 -6.42 -12.89
CA ASP A 144 -1.79 -6.97 -13.82
C ASP A 144 -3.09 -7.39 -13.09
N THR A 145 -2.93 -7.95 -11.88
CA THR A 145 -4.06 -8.31 -11.01
C THR A 145 -4.80 -7.06 -10.50
N ALA A 146 -4.06 -6.00 -10.12
CA ALA A 146 -4.65 -4.72 -9.74
C ALA A 146 -5.45 -4.11 -10.90
N ALA A 147 -4.93 -4.16 -12.14
CA ALA A 147 -5.62 -3.67 -13.33
C ALA A 147 -6.91 -4.45 -13.60
N ALA A 148 -6.88 -5.78 -13.48
CA ALA A 148 -8.07 -6.62 -13.63
C ALA A 148 -9.11 -6.32 -12.54
N ARG A 149 -8.68 -6.14 -11.28
CA ARG A 149 -9.56 -5.75 -10.17
C ARG A 149 -10.17 -4.38 -10.38
N ALA A 150 -9.37 -3.40 -10.79
CA ALA A 150 -9.80 -2.04 -11.10
C ALA A 150 -10.90 -2.04 -12.18
N ALA A 151 -10.66 -2.75 -13.28
CA ALA A 151 -11.63 -2.89 -14.36
C ALA A 151 -12.94 -3.53 -13.88
N ALA A 152 -12.87 -4.60 -13.07
CA ALA A 152 -14.04 -5.25 -12.49
C ALA A 152 -14.84 -4.36 -11.53
N CYS A 153 -14.19 -3.34 -10.94
CA CYS A 153 -14.83 -2.32 -10.09
C CYS A 153 -15.30 -1.08 -10.88
N GLY A 154 -15.13 -1.05 -12.20
CA GLY A 154 -15.50 0.10 -13.02
C GLY A 154 -14.53 1.28 -12.94
N CYS A 155 -13.34 1.09 -12.39
CA CYS A 155 -12.29 2.09 -12.41
C CYS A 155 -11.69 2.23 -13.81
N THR A 156 -11.19 3.42 -14.13
CA THR A 156 -10.54 3.70 -15.41
C THR A 156 -9.03 3.87 -15.29
N HIS A 157 -8.52 4.01 -14.06
CA HIS A 157 -7.11 4.22 -13.76
C HIS A 157 -6.63 3.37 -12.59
N LEU A 158 -5.34 3.04 -12.60
CA LEU A 158 -4.57 2.72 -11.40
C LEU A 158 -3.88 3.98 -10.91
N SER A 159 -3.74 4.16 -9.59
CA SER A 159 -2.93 5.23 -9.01
C SER A 159 -2.15 4.70 -7.80
N LEU A 160 -1.05 5.37 -7.47
CA LEU A 160 -0.20 5.08 -6.31
C LEU A 160 0.62 6.30 -5.93
N ASP A 161 1.18 6.28 -4.72
CA ASP A 161 2.19 7.23 -4.28
C ASP A 161 3.52 6.51 -4.03
N VAL A 162 4.62 7.15 -4.38
CA VAL A 162 5.97 6.59 -4.25
C VAL A 162 6.99 7.70 -3.97
N ALA A 163 7.97 7.44 -3.10
CA ALA A 163 9.07 8.38 -2.89
C ALA A 163 9.82 8.64 -4.20
N ALA A 164 10.15 9.91 -4.48
CA ALA A 164 10.73 10.29 -5.76
C ALA A 164 12.12 9.67 -6.02
N ASP A 165 12.83 9.30 -4.96
CA ASP A 165 14.14 8.63 -4.99
C ASP A 165 14.03 7.08 -4.93
N ASN A 166 12.82 6.53 -4.86
CA ASN A 166 12.62 5.08 -4.84
C ASN A 166 12.96 4.46 -6.21
N ALA A 167 13.74 3.39 -6.21
CA ALA A 167 14.11 2.65 -7.41
C ALA A 167 12.90 2.12 -8.21
N ALA A 168 11.73 1.92 -7.55
CA ALA A 168 10.51 1.47 -8.18
C ALA A 168 9.88 2.51 -9.14
N VAL A 169 10.26 3.79 -9.08
CA VAL A 169 9.77 4.83 -10.02
C VAL A 169 10.04 4.44 -11.48
N GLY A 170 11.24 3.91 -11.77
CA GLY A 170 11.59 3.42 -13.10
C GLY A 170 10.70 2.26 -13.56
N PHE A 171 10.38 1.33 -12.66
CA PHE A 171 9.47 0.22 -12.91
C PHE A 171 8.06 0.71 -13.21
N TYR A 172 7.50 1.63 -12.43
CA TYR A 172 6.18 2.19 -12.67
C TYR A 172 6.09 2.93 -14.01
N ARG A 173 7.10 3.73 -14.34
CA ARG A 173 7.18 4.39 -15.67
C ARG A 173 7.19 3.38 -16.81
N HIS A 174 7.95 2.29 -16.68
CA HIS A 174 7.97 1.20 -17.67
C HIS A 174 6.59 0.51 -17.80
N LYS A 175 5.79 0.50 -16.72
CA LYS A 175 4.42 -0.02 -16.70
C LYS A 175 3.37 0.98 -17.19
N GLY A 176 3.77 2.15 -17.66
CA GLY A 176 2.88 3.17 -18.23
C GLY A 176 2.35 4.18 -17.22
N PHE A 177 2.82 4.16 -15.97
CA PHE A 177 2.48 5.20 -15.01
C PHE A 177 3.18 6.52 -15.35
N THR A 178 2.44 7.61 -15.23
CA THR A 178 2.93 8.98 -15.36
C THR A 178 2.76 9.74 -14.05
N VAL A 179 3.66 10.66 -13.77
CA VAL A 179 3.57 11.54 -12.60
C VAL A 179 2.48 12.58 -12.85
N GLU A 180 1.49 12.64 -12.00
CA GLU A 180 0.47 13.69 -12.02
C GLU A 180 0.82 14.84 -11.05
N ILE A 181 1.31 14.49 -9.85
CA ILE A 181 1.62 15.45 -8.80
C ILE A 181 2.95 15.05 -8.14
N GLU A 182 3.81 16.02 -7.87
CA GLU A 182 4.93 15.89 -6.95
C GLU A 182 4.63 16.71 -5.70
N THR A 183 4.59 16.06 -4.54
CA THR A 183 4.33 16.71 -3.25
C THR A 183 5.61 16.79 -2.43
N ARG A 184 5.85 17.95 -1.84
CA ARG A 184 6.93 18.20 -0.88
C ARG A 184 6.35 18.78 0.40
N VAL A 185 6.70 18.20 1.54
CA VAL A 185 6.35 18.73 2.85
C VAL A 185 7.65 19.10 3.57
N PRO A 186 8.03 20.40 3.61
CA PRO A 186 9.33 20.82 4.17
C PRO A 186 9.56 20.29 5.58
N HIS A 187 8.56 20.33 6.43
CA HIS A 187 8.65 19.82 7.80
C HIS A 187 9.06 18.33 7.86
N LEU A 188 8.45 17.48 7.04
CA LEU A 188 8.79 16.05 7.00
C LEU A 188 10.22 15.83 6.48
N HIS A 189 10.65 16.64 5.53
CA HIS A 189 12.02 16.58 5.02
C HIS A 189 13.05 16.99 6.08
N GLU A 190 12.85 18.09 6.75
CA GLU A 190 13.78 18.68 7.72
C GLU A 190 13.87 17.85 9.01
N THR A 191 12.75 17.30 9.48
CA THR A 191 12.69 16.59 10.77
C THR A 191 12.87 15.09 10.66
N CYS A 192 12.43 14.47 9.55
CA CYS A 192 12.38 13.02 9.37
C CYS A 192 13.15 12.52 8.15
N GLY A 193 13.70 13.41 7.31
CA GLY A 193 14.40 13.05 6.08
C GLY A 193 13.50 12.43 5.01
N ILE A 194 12.18 12.63 5.11
CA ILE A 194 11.20 12.17 4.11
C ILE A 194 11.22 13.14 2.94
N GLY A 195 11.64 12.64 1.77
CA GLY A 195 11.76 13.39 0.53
C GLY A 195 10.42 13.64 -0.17
N PRO A 196 10.48 14.20 -1.38
CA PRO A 196 9.28 14.36 -2.21
C PRO A 196 8.65 13.02 -2.54
N HIS A 197 7.32 13.02 -2.70
CA HIS A 197 6.57 11.86 -3.18
C HIS A 197 5.88 12.19 -4.50
N LEU A 198 5.81 11.19 -5.36
CA LEU A 198 5.17 11.26 -6.67
C LEU A 198 3.84 10.54 -6.60
N HIS A 199 2.75 11.27 -6.83
CA HIS A 199 1.48 10.66 -7.16
C HIS A 199 1.52 10.27 -8.63
N MET A 200 1.40 8.97 -8.92
CA MET A 200 1.49 8.43 -10.28
C MET A 200 0.19 7.74 -10.64
N SER A 201 -0.22 7.87 -11.90
CA SER A 201 -1.37 7.16 -12.44
C SER A 201 -1.08 6.50 -13.79
N CYS A 202 -1.87 5.47 -14.08
CA CYS A 202 -1.85 4.73 -15.34
C CYS A 202 -3.29 4.47 -15.80
N PRO A 203 -3.72 4.90 -17.00
CA PRO A 203 -5.02 4.55 -17.53
C PRO A 203 -5.09 3.03 -17.79
N LEU A 204 -6.22 2.43 -17.48
CA LEU A 204 -6.47 1.04 -17.85
C LEU A 204 -6.66 0.94 -19.36
N ALA A 205 -6.12 -0.14 -19.94
CA ALA A 205 -6.41 -0.42 -21.35
C ALA A 205 -7.94 -0.57 -21.54
N ALA A 206 -8.50 0.13 -22.54
CA ALA A 206 -9.91 -0.01 -22.86
C ALA A 206 -10.22 -1.49 -23.11
N SER A 207 -11.19 -2.04 -22.38
CA SER A 207 -11.69 -3.39 -22.66
C SER A 207 -12.28 -3.38 -24.09
N ARG A 208 -11.68 -4.17 -24.97
CA ARG A 208 -12.18 -4.37 -26.34
C ARG A 208 -13.41 -5.30 -26.31
#